data_98c7b02de040908c3bf1b5e018228baa
#
_entry.id   98c7b02de040908c3bf1b5e018228baa
#
_cell.length_a   1.000
_cell.length_b   1.000
_cell.length_c   1.000
_cell.angle_alpha   90.00
_cell.angle_beta   90.00
_cell.angle_gamma   90.00
#
_symmetry.space_group_name_H-M   'P 1'
#
loop_
_entity.id
_entity.type
_entity.pdbx_description
1 polymer ?
#
loop_
_entity_poly.entity_id
_entity_poly.type
_entity_poly.pdbx_seq_one_letter_code
_entity_poly.pdbx_strand_id
1 'polypeptide(L)'
;ISAKARFNVDNLLARIKQLLPDSPPYFAKDQWTDKPARFFVTEIIREKILLYYDKEIPYSVEVVVEQFKESDKNILINATIYVERDSQKGIIIGHQGVALKKVGAEARKALEKFFDKHIRLELFVKVDRDWRNSSRRLEAYGYEQ
;
A
#
# COMPACT_ATOMS: atom_id res chain seq x y z
N ILE A 1 5.51 -0.93 -24.45
CA ILE A 1 6.32 -0.56 -23.27
C ILE A 1 6.35 -1.68 -22.24
N SER A 2 7.37 -1.69 -21.40
CA SER A 2 7.43 -2.53 -20.22
C SER A 2 7.90 -1.67 -19.03
N ALA A 3 7.02 -1.39 -18.09
CA ALA A 3 7.37 -0.64 -16.88
C ALA A 3 8.44 -1.37 -16.05
N LYS A 4 8.30 -2.71 -15.89
CA LYS A 4 9.22 -3.54 -15.14
C LYS A 4 10.64 -3.53 -15.72
N ALA A 5 10.76 -3.64 -17.04
CA ALA A 5 12.05 -3.63 -17.75
C ALA A 5 12.51 -2.21 -18.16
N ARG A 6 11.75 -1.19 -17.84
CA ARG A 6 11.93 0.21 -18.30
C ARG A 6 12.07 0.34 -19.83
N PHE A 7 11.57 -0.65 -20.57
CA PHE A 7 11.65 -0.61 -22.02
C PHE A 7 10.69 0.42 -22.59
N ASN A 8 11.23 1.33 -23.38
CA ASN A 8 10.51 2.39 -24.10
C ASN A 8 9.68 3.37 -23.20
N VAL A 9 10.00 3.45 -21.91
CA VAL A 9 9.30 4.34 -20.95
C VAL A 9 9.66 5.81 -21.22
N ASP A 10 10.90 6.12 -21.53
CA ASP A 10 11.36 7.49 -21.79
C ASP A 10 10.70 8.08 -23.05
N ASN A 11 10.55 7.27 -24.11
CA ASN A 11 9.83 7.68 -25.31
C ASN A 11 8.34 7.94 -25.04
N LEU A 12 7.72 7.11 -24.19
CA LEU A 12 6.34 7.35 -23.75
C LEU A 12 6.22 8.69 -23.00
N LEU A 13 7.12 8.95 -22.06
CA LEU A 13 7.12 10.20 -21.29
C LEU A 13 7.37 11.42 -22.19
N ALA A 14 8.31 11.32 -23.12
CA ALA A 14 8.56 12.38 -24.10
C ALA A 14 7.31 12.65 -24.94
N ARG A 15 6.62 11.60 -25.39
CA ARG A 15 5.40 11.73 -26.18
C ARG A 15 4.25 12.34 -25.39
N ILE A 16 4.07 11.94 -24.12
CA ILE A 16 3.09 12.56 -23.24
C ILE A 16 3.35 14.06 -23.10
N LYS A 17 4.60 14.45 -22.80
CA LYS A 17 4.99 15.87 -22.66
C LYS A 17 4.68 16.68 -23.92
N GLN A 18 4.90 16.13 -25.11
CA GLN A 18 4.60 16.79 -26.39
C GLN A 18 3.10 16.99 -26.64
N LEU A 19 2.27 16.11 -26.09
CA LEU A 19 0.81 16.15 -26.28
C LEU A 19 0.08 16.97 -25.22
N LEU A 20 0.73 17.30 -24.11
CA LEU A 20 0.13 18.11 -23.06
C LEU A 20 0.04 19.56 -23.53
N PRO A 21 -1.12 20.23 -23.37
CA PRO A 21 -1.24 21.67 -23.63
C PRO A 21 -0.46 22.47 -22.58
N ASP A 22 0.03 23.64 -22.99
CA ASP A 22 0.58 24.60 -22.05
C ASP A 22 -0.51 25.07 -21.08
N SER A 23 -0.22 24.98 -19.77
CA SER A 23 -1.16 25.35 -18.71
C SER A 23 -0.40 25.89 -17.50
N PRO A 24 -0.97 26.83 -16.75
CA PRO A 24 -0.47 27.13 -15.42
C PRO A 24 -0.46 25.87 -14.55
N PRO A 25 0.46 25.75 -13.57
CA PRO A 25 0.47 24.62 -12.68
C PRO A 25 -0.81 24.56 -11.84
N TYR A 26 -1.49 23.40 -11.83
CA TYR A 26 -2.70 23.18 -11.03
C TYR A 26 -2.39 22.94 -9.55
N PHE A 27 -1.15 22.54 -9.24
CA PHE A 27 -0.67 22.25 -7.89
C PHE A 27 0.54 23.13 -7.56
N ALA A 28 0.76 23.40 -6.28
CA ALA A 28 1.95 24.08 -5.82
C ALA A 28 3.22 23.28 -6.23
N LYS A 29 4.32 23.99 -6.55
CA LYS A 29 5.54 23.34 -7.06
C LYS A 29 6.21 22.39 -6.07
N ASP A 30 5.92 22.53 -4.79
CA ASP A 30 6.35 21.69 -3.67
C ASP A 30 5.36 20.57 -3.33
N GLN A 31 4.18 20.57 -3.97
CA GLN A 31 3.19 19.51 -3.80
C GLN A 31 3.46 18.35 -4.76
N TRP A 32 3.95 17.23 -4.22
CA TRP A 32 4.31 16.04 -4.99
C TRP A 32 3.12 15.12 -5.30
N THR A 33 2.05 15.21 -4.50
CA THR A 33 0.88 14.34 -4.60
C THR A 33 -0.32 14.94 -3.87
N ASP A 34 -1.52 14.57 -4.29
CA ASP A 34 -2.80 14.85 -3.62
C ASP A 34 -3.17 13.75 -2.60
N LYS A 35 -2.44 12.66 -2.58
CA LYS A 35 -2.74 11.51 -1.71
C LYS A 35 -2.18 11.70 -0.30
N PRO A 36 -2.95 11.35 0.73
CA PRO A 36 -2.49 11.43 2.12
C PRO A 36 -1.38 10.41 2.41
N ALA A 37 -0.56 10.67 3.43
CA ALA A 37 0.51 9.77 3.86
C ALA A 37 0.03 8.32 4.11
N ARG A 38 -1.18 8.16 4.66
CA ARG A 38 -1.82 6.85 4.90
C ARG A 38 -1.98 6.02 3.62
N PHE A 39 -2.26 6.65 2.49
CA PHE A 39 -2.35 5.98 1.19
C PHE A 39 -1.02 5.28 0.83
N PHE A 40 0.10 5.98 0.96
CA PHE A 40 1.41 5.40 0.66
C PHE A 40 1.78 4.27 1.61
N VAL A 41 1.40 4.37 2.89
CA VAL A 41 1.56 3.27 3.84
C VAL A 41 0.81 2.03 3.38
N THR A 42 -0.46 2.18 3.00
CA THR A 42 -1.29 1.09 2.47
C THR A 42 -0.65 0.44 1.25
N GLU A 43 -0.25 1.24 0.26
CA GLU A 43 0.33 0.73 -0.98
C GLU A 43 1.69 0.04 -0.78
N ILE A 44 2.54 0.55 0.11
CA ILE A 44 3.82 -0.09 0.44
C ILE A 44 3.59 -1.44 1.13
N ILE A 45 2.63 -1.54 2.04
CA ILE A 45 2.29 -2.82 2.68
C ILE A 45 1.72 -3.80 1.64
N ARG A 46 0.79 -3.35 0.78
CA ARG A 46 0.22 -4.16 -0.32
C ARG A 46 1.29 -4.66 -1.28
N GLU A 47 2.25 -3.82 -1.65
CA GLU A 47 3.39 -4.23 -2.48
C GLU A 47 4.17 -5.39 -1.83
N LYS A 48 4.42 -5.33 -0.53
CA LYS A 48 5.14 -6.43 0.15
C LYS A 48 4.29 -7.70 0.24
N ILE A 49 2.98 -7.56 0.43
CA ILE A 49 2.07 -8.72 0.35
C ILE A 49 2.14 -9.34 -1.07
N LEU A 50 2.10 -8.54 -2.12
CA LEU A 50 2.20 -9.01 -3.50
C LEU A 50 3.53 -9.72 -3.80
N LEU A 51 4.62 -9.28 -3.18
CA LEU A 51 5.96 -9.85 -3.40
C LEU A 51 6.24 -11.13 -2.61
N TYR A 52 5.59 -11.31 -1.46
CA TYR A 52 5.91 -12.40 -0.52
C TYR A 52 4.84 -13.48 -0.39
N TYR A 53 3.66 -13.27 -0.97
CA TYR A 53 2.61 -14.29 -1.02
C TYR A 53 2.22 -14.60 -2.46
N ASP A 54 1.74 -15.82 -2.67
CA ASP A 54 1.39 -16.36 -3.98
C ASP A 54 -0.11 -16.59 -4.14
N LYS A 55 -0.49 -17.04 -5.32
CA LYS A 55 -1.85 -17.44 -5.72
C LYS A 55 -2.84 -16.29 -5.53
N GLU A 56 -3.96 -16.59 -4.87
CA GLU A 56 -5.05 -15.65 -4.63
C GLU A 56 -4.82 -14.69 -3.44
N ILE A 57 -3.86 -14.99 -2.57
CA ILE A 57 -3.66 -14.23 -1.32
C ILE A 57 -3.46 -12.73 -1.57
N PRO A 58 -2.55 -12.29 -2.46
CA PRO A 58 -2.33 -10.85 -2.69
C PRO A 58 -3.57 -10.11 -3.20
N TYR A 59 -4.48 -10.82 -3.84
CA TYR A 59 -5.70 -10.26 -4.45
C TYR A 59 -6.93 -10.35 -3.54
N SER A 60 -6.80 -11.02 -2.40
CA SER A 60 -7.88 -11.23 -1.43
C SER A 60 -7.72 -10.41 -0.14
N VAL A 61 -6.76 -9.51 -0.12
CA VAL A 61 -6.47 -8.69 1.06
C VAL A 61 -6.90 -7.24 0.86
N GLU A 62 -7.32 -6.62 1.96
CA GLU A 62 -7.42 -5.17 2.08
C GLU A 62 -6.55 -4.69 3.24
N VAL A 63 -5.90 -3.56 3.07
CA VAL A 63 -5.00 -2.99 4.08
C VAL A 63 -5.55 -1.66 4.56
N VAL A 64 -5.86 -1.57 5.84
CA VAL A 64 -6.39 -0.36 6.47
C VAL A 64 -5.41 0.17 7.51
N VAL A 65 -5.04 1.44 7.39
CA VAL A 65 -4.22 2.13 8.38
C VAL A 65 -5.12 2.68 9.49
N GLU A 66 -5.15 1.98 10.62
CA GLU A 66 -5.96 2.36 11.78
C GLU A 66 -5.35 3.58 12.50
N GLN A 67 -4.04 3.60 12.64
CA GLN A 67 -3.32 4.66 13.33
C GLN A 67 -2.12 5.13 12.51
N PHE A 68 -1.97 6.44 12.42
CA PHE A 68 -0.80 7.11 11.87
C PHE A 68 -0.51 8.32 12.75
N LYS A 69 0.55 8.24 13.56
CA LYS A 69 0.99 9.33 14.45
C LYS A 69 2.41 9.69 14.08
N GLU A 70 2.58 10.88 13.57
CA GLU A 70 3.85 11.43 13.16
C GLU A 70 4.40 12.37 14.23
N SER A 71 5.69 12.28 14.47
CA SER A 71 6.49 13.21 15.25
C SER A 71 7.72 13.63 14.43
N ASP A 72 8.56 14.50 14.97
CA ASP A 72 9.73 15.03 14.25
C ASP A 72 10.66 13.91 13.73
N LYS A 73 10.88 12.87 14.52
CA LYS A 73 11.84 11.79 14.22
C LYS A 73 11.22 10.41 13.96
N ASN A 74 9.98 10.22 14.38
CA ASN A 74 9.36 8.89 14.39
C ASN A 74 7.95 8.95 13.83
N ILE A 75 7.52 7.84 13.22
CA ILE A 75 6.12 7.63 12.84
C ILE A 75 5.66 6.30 13.45
N LEU A 76 4.56 6.32 14.20
CA LEU A 76 3.87 5.13 14.69
C LEU A 76 2.72 4.80 13.75
N ILE A 77 2.74 3.57 13.23
CA ILE A 77 1.76 3.07 12.26
C ILE A 77 1.19 1.76 12.78
N ASN A 78 -0.14 1.71 12.92
CA ASN A 78 -0.87 0.46 13.13
C ASN A 78 -1.74 0.21 11.90
N ALA A 79 -1.57 -0.93 11.25
CA ALA A 79 -2.35 -1.32 10.10
C ALA A 79 -2.92 -2.73 10.26
N THR A 80 -4.14 -2.90 9.74
CA THR A 80 -4.84 -4.18 9.72
C THR A 80 -4.94 -4.69 8.29
N ILE A 81 -4.52 -5.94 8.09
CA ILE A 81 -4.71 -6.68 6.85
C ILE A 81 -5.99 -7.49 7.01
N TYR A 82 -7.01 -7.15 6.24
CA TYR A 82 -8.27 -7.88 6.19
C TYR A 82 -8.22 -8.96 5.12
N VAL A 83 -8.75 -10.12 5.45
CA VAL A 83 -8.89 -11.27 4.55
C VAL A 83 -10.31 -11.81 4.61
N GLU A 84 -10.73 -12.58 3.61
CA GLU A 84 -12.10 -13.11 3.56
C GLU A 84 -12.29 -14.38 4.39
N ARG A 85 -11.21 -15.17 4.62
CA ARG A 85 -11.30 -16.51 5.22
C ARG A 85 -10.22 -16.75 6.27
N ASP A 86 -10.53 -17.60 7.25
CA ASP A 86 -9.58 -18.00 8.29
C ASP A 86 -8.34 -18.72 7.74
N SER A 87 -8.50 -19.51 6.66
CA SER A 87 -7.38 -20.15 5.98
C SER A 87 -6.39 -19.13 5.42
N GLN A 88 -6.86 -18.04 4.82
CA GLN A 88 -6.03 -16.95 4.30
C GLN A 88 -5.31 -16.22 5.44
N LYS A 89 -6.00 -15.99 6.58
CA LYS A 89 -5.39 -15.43 7.78
C LYS A 89 -4.22 -16.30 8.27
N GLY A 90 -4.42 -17.63 8.29
CA GLY A 90 -3.35 -18.57 8.66
C GLY A 90 -2.15 -18.49 7.72
N ILE A 91 -2.37 -18.37 6.41
CA ILE A 91 -1.30 -18.23 5.41
C ILE A 91 -0.53 -16.92 5.61
N ILE A 92 -1.22 -15.79 5.82
CA ILE A 92 -0.58 -14.49 6.00
C ILE A 92 0.24 -14.44 7.29
N ILE A 93 -0.25 -15.00 8.39
CA ILE A 93 0.49 -15.08 9.64
C ILE A 93 1.68 -16.03 9.49
N GLY A 94 1.47 -17.17 8.85
CA GLY A 94 2.46 -18.22 8.70
C GLY A 94 2.76 -18.95 10.02
N HIS A 95 3.61 -19.96 9.93
CA HIS A 95 4.03 -20.71 11.12
C HIS A 95 4.69 -19.79 12.14
N GLN A 96 4.17 -19.74 13.36
CA GLN A 96 4.64 -18.87 14.47
C GLN A 96 4.78 -17.37 14.10
N GLY A 97 4.03 -16.90 13.10
CA GLY A 97 4.05 -15.50 12.66
C GLY A 97 5.26 -15.12 11.80
N VAL A 98 6.06 -16.07 11.33
CA VAL A 98 7.29 -15.79 10.57
C VAL A 98 7.01 -15.06 9.27
N ALA A 99 5.95 -15.45 8.53
CA ALA A 99 5.61 -14.82 7.26
C ALA A 99 5.18 -13.34 7.46
N LEU A 100 4.30 -13.08 8.41
CA LEU A 100 3.86 -11.73 8.74
C LEU A 100 5.02 -10.84 9.23
N LYS A 101 5.90 -11.40 10.09
CA LYS A 101 7.10 -10.68 10.56
C LYS A 101 8.01 -10.28 9.40
N LYS A 102 8.20 -11.16 8.41
CA LYS A 102 9.02 -10.87 7.22
C LYS A 102 8.42 -9.71 6.43
N VAL A 103 7.13 -9.78 6.11
CA VAL A 103 6.43 -8.71 5.37
C VAL A 103 6.48 -7.40 6.16
N GLY A 104 6.23 -7.44 7.47
CA GLY A 104 6.31 -6.26 8.34
C GLY A 104 7.71 -5.62 8.37
N ALA A 105 8.76 -6.44 8.44
CA ALA A 105 10.14 -5.94 8.41
C ALA A 105 10.48 -5.26 7.08
N GLU A 106 10.10 -5.85 5.95
CA GLU A 106 10.35 -5.28 4.62
C GLU A 106 9.49 -4.04 4.34
N ALA A 107 8.23 -4.05 4.79
CA ALA A 107 7.36 -2.87 4.72
C ALA A 107 7.94 -1.72 5.55
N ARG A 108 8.38 -1.99 6.79
CA ARG A 108 9.00 -0.99 7.66
C ARG A 108 10.21 -0.35 7.00
N LYS A 109 11.16 -1.14 6.45
CA LYS A 109 12.34 -0.62 5.75
C LYS A 109 11.96 0.29 4.57
N ALA A 110 10.96 -0.12 3.79
CA ALA A 110 10.49 0.68 2.66
C ALA A 110 9.84 1.99 3.11
N LEU A 111 9.05 1.96 4.19
CA LEU A 111 8.45 3.14 4.81
C LEU A 111 9.50 4.08 5.40
N GLU A 112 10.53 3.56 6.09
CA GLU A 112 11.64 4.36 6.61
C GLU A 112 12.36 5.11 5.48
N LYS A 113 12.58 4.42 4.36
CA LYS A 113 13.18 5.06 3.17
C LYS A 113 12.25 6.11 2.53
N PHE A 114 10.94 5.86 2.53
CA PHE A 114 9.95 6.75 1.91
C PHE A 114 9.75 8.04 2.70
N PHE A 115 9.64 7.93 4.04
CA PHE A 115 9.37 9.06 4.92
C PHE A 115 10.65 9.73 5.48
N ASP A 116 11.81 9.13 5.28
CA ASP A 116 13.10 9.55 5.89
C ASP A 116 12.98 9.71 7.42
N LYS A 117 12.24 8.82 8.07
CA LYS A 117 11.99 8.81 9.51
C LYS A 117 12.01 7.38 10.05
N HIS A 118 12.29 7.25 11.32
CA HIS A 118 12.15 5.95 11.99
C HIS A 118 10.70 5.52 12.08
N ILE A 119 10.40 4.27 11.68
CA ILE A 119 9.03 3.74 11.63
C ILE A 119 8.85 2.63 12.67
N ARG A 120 7.84 2.81 13.52
CA ARG A 120 7.29 1.72 14.31
C ARG A 120 6.02 1.21 13.62
N LEU A 121 6.12 0.05 12.98
CA LEU A 121 5.03 -0.59 12.25
C LEU A 121 4.49 -1.78 13.04
N GLU A 122 3.20 -1.78 13.33
CA GLU A 122 2.47 -2.90 13.90
C GLU A 122 1.42 -3.38 12.89
N LEU A 123 1.48 -4.67 12.54
CA LEU A 123 0.55 -5.31 11.59
C LEU A 123 -0.35 -6.30 12.31
N PHE A 124 -1.64 -6.21 12.03
CA PHE A 124 -2.67 -7.12 12.50
C PHE A 124 -3.33 -7.82 11.33
N VAL A 125 -3.86 -9.03 11.52
CA VAL A 125 -4.61 -9.75 10.49
C VAL A 125 -5.98 -10.10 11.05
N LYS A 126 -7.04 -9.65 10.37
CA LYS A 126 -8.43 -9.90 10.73
C LYS A 126 -9.19 -10.54 9.57
N VAL A 127 -10.19 -11.35 9.90
CA VAL A 127 -11.13 -11.87 8.91
C VAL A 127 -12.31 -10.92 8.81
N ASP A 128 -12.59 -10.45 7.61
CA ASP A 128 -13.80 -9.72 7.23
C ASP A 128 -14.45 -10.49 6.09
N ARG A 129 -15.41 -11.33 6.45
CA ARG A 129 -16.01 -12.28 5.50
C ARG A 129 -16.76 -11.56 4.40
N ASP A 130 -16.49 -11.98 3.17
CA ASP A 130 -17.21 -11.53 1.98
C ASP A 130 -17.17 -9.99 1.75
N TRP A 131 -16.11 -9.34 2.23
CA TRP A 131 -15.99 -7.88 2.16
C TRP A 131 -16.03 -7.35 0.71
N ARG A 132 -15.52 -8.13 -0.26
CA ARG A 132 -15.50 -7.74 -1.68
C ARG A 132 -16.87 -7.69 -2.34
N ASN A 133 -17.85 -8.42 -1.81
CA ASN A 133 -19.22 -8.43 -2.31
C ASN A 133 -20.17 -7.51 -1.51
N SER A 134 -19.62 -6.80 -0.51
CA SER A 134 -20.38 -5.88 0.35
C SER A 134 -20.13 -4.43 -0.05
N SER A 135 -21.10 -3.78 -0.70
CA SER A 135 -21.01 -2.35 -1.08
C SER A 135 -20.65 -1.47 0.11
N ARG A 136 -21.23 -1.74 1.29
CA ARG A 136 -20.92 -1.01 2.52
C ARG A 136 -19.44 -1.16 2.95
N ARG A 137 -18.85 -2.34 2.77
CA ARG A 137 -17.44 -2.59 3.11
C ARG A 137 -16.52 -1.95 2.08
N LEU A 138 -16.85 -2.06 0.80
CA LEU A 138 -16.10 -1.41 -0.27
C LEU A 138 -16.05 0.10 -0.07
N GLU A 139 -17.19 0.73 0.22
CA GLU A 139 -17.25 2.16 0.54
C GLU A 139 -16.41 2.50 1.77
N ALA A 140 -16.50 1.71 2.86
CA ALA A 140 -15.71 1.92 4.07
C ALA A 140 -14.18 1.77 3.83
N TYR A 141 -13.77 0.98 2.85
CA TYR A 141 -12.38 0.82 2.43
C TYR A 141 -11.93 1.83 1.37
N GLY A 142 -12.82 2.74 0.94
CA GLY A 142 -12.51 3.81 -0.01
C GLY A 142 -12.64 3.43 -1.48
N TYR A 143 -13.29 2.31 -1.79
CA TYR A 143 -13.65 1.98 -3.17
C TYR A 143 -14.92 2.76 -3.54
N GLU A 144 -14.77 3.71 -4.45
CA GLU A 144 -15.91 4.40 -5.07
C GLU A 144 -16.60 3.44 -6.05
N GLN A 145 -17.93 3.46 -6.07
CA GLN A 145 -18.75 2.69 -7.02
C GLN A 145 -18.99 3.50 -8.29
#